data_9b4992c8e8b2abb681646f4f879795bb
#
_entry.id   9b4992c8e8b2abb681646f4f879795bb
#
_cell.length_a   1.000
_cell.length_b   1.000
_cell.length_c   1.000
_cell.angle_alpha   90.00
_cell.angle_beta   90.00
_cell.angle_gamma   90.00
#
_symmetry.space_group_name_H-M   'P 1'
#
loop_
_entity.id
_entity.type
_entity.pdbx_description
1 polymer ?
#
loop_
_entity_poly.entity_id
_entity_poly.type
_entity_poly.pdbx_seq_one_letter_code
_entity_poly.pdbx_strand_id
1 'polypeptide(L)'
;TGIAADQLERQRPFGDKVVPALATTDLRPADVVYLVGSAQAVETLGAAERLGPVRYRLSHLLRGRRGTEHAIAGHAPGEDFVLLARDSVAPLAVPAGAAMVSVMAMGLGDAAGVQKDSVVSGLALRPLSPVHLVARAQLDGGLLLSWVRRSRDGWGWHDAVDAPLAEEREDYRVTLSPDAGAAQVQEVSQPGLAVSAAQLAAWRAGR
;
A
#
# COMPACT_ATOMS: atom_id res chain seq x y z
N THR A 1 -14.85 12.93 18.17
CA THR A 1 -16.25 13.20 17.80
C THR A 1 -16.46 12.47 16.49
N GLY A 2 -17.13 11.31 16.55
CA GLY A 2 -17.39 10.47 15.39
C GLY A 2 -18.31 11.19 14.40
N ILE A 3 -18.07 10.93 13.13
CA ILE A 3 -18.81 11.47 12.00
C ILE A 3 -20.06 10.62 11.81
N ALA A 4 -21.22 11.24 11.65
CA ALA A 4 -22.46 10.51 11.37
C ALA A 4 -22.39 9.85 9.99
N ALA A 5 -22.90 8.61 9.89
CA ALA A 5 -22.85 7.78 8.69
C ALA A 5 -23.53 8.40 7.44
N ASP A 6 -24.38 9.40 7.62
CA ASP A 6 -25.07 10.15 6.57
C ASP A 6 -24.20 11.17 5.84
N GLN A 7 -22.97 11.40 6.31
CA GLN A 7 -22.03 12.38 5.74
C GLN A 7 -21.09 11.79 4.68
N LEU A 8 -21.19 10.48 4.42
CA LEU A 8 -20.43 9.82 3.36
C LEU A 8 -21.31 9.62 2.13
N GLU A 9 -21.05 10.39 1.10
CA GLU A 9 -21.61 10.08 -0.22
C GLU A 9 -21.12 8.72 -0.71
N ARG A 10 -21.94 8.02 -1.49
CA ARG A 10 -21.63 6.71 -2.05
C ARG A 10 -20.27 6.71 -2.71
N GLN A 11 -19.45 5.74 -2.36
CA GLN A 11 -18.20 5.48 -3.09
C GLN A 11 -18.51 5.29 -4.58
N ARG A 12 -17.97 6.16 -5.41
CA ARG A 12 -17.94 5.93 -6.85
C ARG A 12 -16.88 4.89 -7.18
N PRO A 13 -16.98 4.18 -8.31
CA PRO A 13 -16.07 3.08 -8.65
C PRO A 13 -14.59 3.46 -8.72
N PHE A 14 -14.23 4.73 -8.66
CA PHE A 14 -12.86 5.24 -8.64
C PHE A 14 -12.42 5.83 -7.30
N GLY A 15 -13.14 5.58 -6.21
CA GLY A 15 -12.66 5.90 -4.88
C GLY A 15 -12.83 7.33 -4.39
N ASP A 16 -13.80 8.08 -4.93
CA ASP A 16 -14.16 9.39 -4.36
C ASP A 16 -14.63 9.24 -2.92
N LYS A 17 -14.11 10.06 -2.03
CA LYS A 17 -14.48 10.05 -0.61
C LYS A 17 -14.82 11.45 -0.12
N VAL A 18 -15.94 11.57 0.58
CA VAL A 18 -16.30 12.81 1.28
C VAL A 18 -15.89 12.67 2.74
N VAL A 19 -15.08 13.58 3.20
CA VAL A 19 -14.55 13.60 4.56
C VAL A 19 -14.79 14.94 5.20
N PRO A 20 -15.08 15.00 6.50
CA PRO A 20 -14.96 16.22 7.27
C PRO A 20 -13.49 16.48 7.60
N ALA A 21 -13.15 17.73 7.73
CA ALA A 21 -11.84 18.17 8.16
C ALA A 21 -11.97 19.13 9.34
N LEU A 22 -10.92 19.28 10.11
CA LEU A 22 -10.88 20.33 11.11
C LEU A 22 -10.99 21.69 10.44
N ALA A 23 -11.59 22.66 11.10
CA ALA A 23 -11.87 23.99 10.54
C ALA A 23 -10.61 24.72 10.01
N THR A 24 -9.44 24.38 10.55
CA THR A 24 -8.13 24.95 10.17
C THR A 24 -7.39 24.16 9.12
N THR A 25 -7.92 22.98 8.70
CA THR A 25 -7.24 22.10 7.74
C THR A 25 -7.70 22.43 6.34
N ASP A 26 -6.76 22.76 5.47
CA ASP A 26 -6.99 23.00 4.05
C ASP A 26 -6.36 21.86 3.25
N LEU A 27 -7.19 20.96 2.72
CA LEU A 27 -6.75 19.80 1.96
C LEU A 27 -6.48 20.19 0.51
N ARG A 28 -5.34 19.71 -0.02
CA ARG A 28 -4.85 20.06 -1.37
C ARG A 28 -4.53 18.81 -2.18
N PRO A 29 -4.48 18.90 -3.51
CA PRO A 29 -3.89 17.87 -4.35
C PRO A 29 -2.46 17.55 -3.91
N ALA A 30 -2.08 16.29 -3.98
CA ALA A 30 -0.82 15.72 -3.50
C ALA A 30 -0.64 15.58 -1.98
N ASP A 31 -1.59 16.03 -1.17
CA ASP A 31 -1.58 15.71 0.27
C ASP A 31 -1.64 14.20 0.49
N VAL A 32 -0.96 13.74 1.53
CA VAL A 32 -0.94 12.34 1.94
C VAL A 32 -1.78 12.19 3.20
N VAL A 33 -2.71 11.26 3.18
CA VAL A 33 -3.58 10.96 4.31
C VAL A 33 -3.41 9.51 4.75
N TYR A 34 -3.58 9.26 6.04
CA TYR A 34 -3.68 7.93 6.61
C TYR A 34 -5.11 7.68 7.06
N LEU A 35 -5.69 6.60 6.59
CA LEU A 35 -7.02 6.18 6.97
C LEU A 35 -6.95 5.21 8.14
N VAL A 36 -7.64 5.56 9.22
CA VAL A 36 -7.69 4.79 10.46
C VAL A 36 -9.02 4.04 10.50
N GLY A 37 -8.97 2.72 10.41
CA GLY A 37 -10.19 1.93 10.40
C GLY A 37 -9.94 0.47 10.01
N SER A 38 -10.88 -0.13 9.31
CA SER A 38 -10.78 -1.51 8.83
C SER A 38 -9.66 -1.73 7.83
N ALA A 39 -9.30 -0.68 7.10
CA ALA A 39 -8.19 -0.67 6.15
C ALA A 39 -7.22 0.45 6.52
N GLN A 40 -6.13 0.10 7.19
CA GLN A 40 -5.07 1.04 7.55
C GLN A 40 -4.24 1.40 6.32
N ALA A 41 -4.75 2.29 5.48
CA ALA A 41 -4.15 2.63 4.19
C ALA A 41 -3.55 4.03 4.17
N VAL A 42 -2.43 4.18 3.47
CA VAL A 42 -1.86 5.49 3.13
C VAL A 42 -2.28 5.84 1.71
N GLU A 43 -2.87 7.00 1.53
CA GLU A 43 -3.37 7.46 0.25
C GLU A 43 -2.84 8.86 -0.09
N THR A 44 -2.66 9.13 -1.37
CA THR A 44 -2.33 10.47 -1.87
C THR A 44 -3.53 11.03 -2.61
N LEU A 45 -3.89 12.27 -2.31
CA LEU A 45 -5.04 12.95 -2.91
C LEU A 45 -4.69 13.43 -4.32
N GLY A 46 -5.44 13.02 -5.33
CA GLY A 46 -5.35 13.59 -6.67
C GLY A 46 -6.13 14.89 -6.78
N ALA A 47 -7.28 14.98 -6.11
CA ALA A 47 -8.07 16.21 -6.01
C ALA A 47 -8.78 16.30 -4.66
N ALA A 48 -8.93 17.53 -4.15
CA ALA A 48 -9.70 17.85 -2.95
C ALA A 48 -10.62 19.03 -3.26
N GLU A 49 -11.92 18.79 -3.24
CA GLU A 49 -12.95 19.80 -3.49
C GLU A 49 -13.62 20.19 -2.17
N ARG A 50 -13.58 21.47 -1.81
CA ARG A 50 -14.23 21.96 -0.60
C ARG A 50 -15.72 22.10 -0.82
N LEU A 51 -16.52 21.30 -0.11
CA LEU A 51 -18.00 21.32 -0.18
C LEU A 51 -18.62 22.22 0.89
N GLY A 52 -17.84 22.64 1.89
CA GLY A 52 -18.28 23.46 2.99
C GLY A 52 -17.16 23.83 3.93
N PRO A 53 -17.43 24.55 5.03
CA PRO A 53 -16.39 25.02 5.95
C PRO A 53 -15.46 23.92 6.48
N VAL A 54 -16.02 22.72 6.72
CA VAL A 54 -15.30 21.57 7.30
C VAL A 54 -15.59 20.28 6.53
N ARG A 55 -15.93 20.38 5.25
CA ARG A 55 -16.32 19.22 4.44
C ARG A 55 -15.64 19.24 3.08
N TYR A 56 -15.00 18.14 2.71
CA TYR A 56 -14.29 17.97 1.45
C TYR A 56 -14.75 16.71 0.71
N ARG A 57 -14.74 16.79 -0.62
CA ARG A 57 -14.78 15.61 -1.50
C ARG A 57 -13.35 15.32 -1.96
N LEU A 58 -12.88 14.12 -1.66
CA LEU A 58 -11.58 13.63 -2.11
C LEU A 58 -11.77 12.71 -3.30
N SER A 59 -11.02 12.92 -4.37
CA SER A 59 -11.12 12.13 -5.59
C SER A 59 -9.76 11.85 -6.22
N HIS A 60 -9.72 10.90 -7.17
CA HIS A 60 -8.49 10.44 -7.82
C HIS A 60 -7.44 9.97 -6.79
N LEU A 61 -7.88 9.16 -5.82
CA LEU A 61 -7.04 8.69 -4.74
C LEU A 61 -6.01 7.69 -5.26
N LEU A 62 -4.73 7.97 -5.05
CA LEU A 62 -3.67 7.00 -5.26
C LEU A 62 -3.49 6.22 -3.96
N ARG A 63 -4.09 5.04 -3.91
CA ARG A 63 -4.24 4.20 -2.72
C ARG A 63 -3.06 3.25 -2.53
N GLY A 64 -2.92 2.71 -1.32
CA GLY A 64 -1.90 1.70 -1.02
C GLY A 64 -0.48 2.26 -1.06
N ARG A 65 -0.26 3.51 -0.71
CA ARG A 65 1.07 4.11 -0.66
C ARG A 65 1.90 3.52 0.48
N ARG A 66 3.22 3.59 0.33
CA ARG A 66 4.21 3.19 1.36
C ARG A 66 4.06 1.75 1.86
N GLY A 67 3.70 0.82 0.96
CA GLY A 67 3.56 -0.60 1.31
C GLY A 67 2.23 -0.99 1.95
N THR A 68 1.21 -0.11 1.89
CA THR A 68 -0.13 -0.40 2.42
C THR A 68 -1.10 -0.96 1.37
N GLU A 69 -0.60 -1.55 0.29
CA GLU A 69 -1.41 -2.14 -0.79
C GLU A 69 -2.36 -3.22 -0.28
N HIS A 70 -1.96 -3.96 0.74
CA HIS A 70 -2.80 -4.99 1.37
C HIS A 70 -4.06 -4.42 2.01
N ALA A 71 -4.11 -3.11 2.26
CA ALA A 71 -5.20 -2.38 2.90
C ALA A 71 -6.05 -1.56 1.91
N ILE A 72 -5.95 -1.82 0.60
CA ILE A 72 -6.74 -1.11 -0.42
C ILE A 72 -8.22 -1.52 -0.44
N ALA A 73 -8.65 -2.51 0.33
CA ALA A 73 -10.05 -2.94 0.43
C ALA A 73 -11.00 -1.75 0.71
N GLY A 74 -12.29 -1.96 0.54
CA GLY A 74 -13.28 -0.89 0.71
C GLY A 74 -13.19 -0.21 2.08
N HIS A 75 -13.38 1.10 2.10
CA HIS A 75 -13.48 1.89 3.32
C HIS A 75 -14.91 1.95 3.81
N ALA A 76 -15.10 1.83 5.11
CA ALA A 76 -16.40 1.98 5.74
C ALA A 76 -16.73 3.46 6.01
N PRO A 77 -18.01 3.83 6.02
CA PRO A 77 -18.45 5.12 6.56
C PRO A 77 -18.00 5.31 8.00
N GLY A 78 -17.56 6.52 8.35
CA GLY A 78 -17.13 6.86 9.71
C GLY A 78 -15.68 6.52 10.05
N GLU A 79 -14.89 6.05 9.10
CA GLU A 79 -13.45 5.93 9.30
C GLU A 79 -12.81 7.30 9.46
N ASP A 80 -11.94 7.42 10.46
CA ASP A 80 -11.14 8.61 10.66
C ASP A 80 -10.03 8.70 9.60
N PHE A 81 -9.62 9.90 9.25
CA PHE A 81 -8.41 10.12 8.46
C PHE A 81 -7.48 11.11 9.15
N VAL A 82 -6.18 10.94 8.94
CA VAL A 82 -5.14 11.80 9.48
C VAL A 82 -4.33 12.37 8.34
N LEU A 83 -4.25 13.68 8.23
CA LEU A 83 -3.35 14.34 7.27
C LEU A 83 -1.90 14.16 7.72
N LEU A 84 -1.08 13.56 6.86
CA LEU A 84 0.35 13.36 7.13
C LEU A 84 1.16 14.56 6.61
N ALA A 85 1.00 15.71 7.25
CA ALA A 85 1.79 16.88 6.94
C ALA A 85 3.14 16.84 7.69
N ARG A 86 4.19 17.39 7.07
CA ARG A 86 5.56 17.34 7.63
C ARG A 86 5.70 18.02 8.97
N ASP A 87 4.90 19.05 9.20
CA ASP A 87 4.90 19.87 10.41
C ASP A 87 4.03 19.29 11.54
N SER A 88 3.16 18.32 11.22
CA SER A 88 2.23 17.70 12.18
C SER A 88 2.56 16.25 12.51
N VAL A 89 3.52 15.63 11.80
CA VAL A 89 3.90 14.23 11.99
C VAL A 89 5.40 14.12 12.21
N ALA A 90 5.79 13.50 13.31
CA ALA A 90 7.19 13.20 13.60
C ALA A 90 7.45 11.69 13.51
N PRO A 91 8.57 11.24 12.89
CA PRO A 91 8.96 9.85 12.92
C PRO A 91 9.31 9.42 14.35
N LEU A 92 8.79 8.28 14.77
CA LEU A 92 9.18 7.65 16.03
C LEU A 92 10.28 6.62 15.74
N ALA A 93 11.41 6.77 16.42
CA ALA A 93 12.46 5.74 16.38
C ALA A 93 11.98 4.50 17.14
N VAL A 94 11.88 3.39 16.44
CA VAL A 94 11.49 2.10 17.04
C VAL A 94 12.74 1.25 17.18
N PRO A 95 13.02 0.66 18.37
CA PRO A 95 14.15 -0.25 18.56
C PRO A 95 14.08 -1.43 17.58
N ALA A 96 15.22 -1.84 17.05
CA ALA A 96 15.29 -3.00 16.17
C ALA A 96 14.77 -4.25 16.88
N GLY A 97 13.89 -5.00 16.24
CA GLY A 97 13.30 -6.22 16.79
C GLY A 97 12.18 -5.99 17.81
N ALA A 98 11.78 -4.74 18.08
CA ALA A 98 10.61 -4.49 18.92
C ALA A 98 9.34 -5.05 18.28
N ALA A 99 8.60 -5.88 19.02
CA ALA A 99 7.30 -6.39 18.59
C ALA A 99 6.14 -5.41 18.90
N MET A 100 6.34 -4.54 19.87
CA MET A 100 5.36 -3.56 20.32
C MET A 100 6.07 -2.31 20.83
N VAL A 101 5.45 -1.16 20.66
CA VAL A 101 5.85 0.11 21.26
C VAL A 101 4.69 0.72 22.02
N SER A 102 4.98 1.31 23.17
CA SER A 102 4.03 2.10 23.96
C SER A 102 4.39 3.57 23.83
N VAL A 103 3.45 4.37 23.36
CA VAL A 103 3.61 5.81 23.21
C VAL A 103 2.72 6.51 24.23
N MET A 104 3.31 7.41 25.01
CA MET A 104 2.56 8.27 25.93
C MET A 104 2.51 9.70 25.35
N ALA A 105 1.32 10.22 25.17
CA ALA A 105 1.09 11.60 24.78
C ALA A 105 0.64 12.40 26.01
N MET A 106 1.26 13.55 26.25
CA MET A 106 0.91 14.47 27.30
C MET A 106 0.97 15.90 26.76
N GLY A 107 -0.13 16.61 26.82
CA GLY A 107 -0.22 18.01 26.43
C GLY A 107 0.13 18.96 27.60
N LEU A 108 0.39 20.21 27.27
CA LEU A 108 0.57 21.25 28.27
C LEU A 108 -0.74 21.45 29.05
N GLY A 109 -0.71 21.20 30.36
CA GLY A 109 -1.86 21.29 31.23
C GLY A 109 -2.65 20.00 31.44
N ASP A 110 -2.25 18.90 30.81
CA ASP A 110 -2.84 17.60 31.07
C ASP A 110 -2.46 17.10 32.46
N ALA A 111 -3.46 16.66 33.22
CA ALA A 111 -3.24 16.06 34.56
C ALA A 111 -2.62 14.64 34.46
N ALA A 112 -2.81 13.95 33.35
CA ALA A 112 -2.25 12.62 33.08
C ALA A 112 -2.03 12.43 31.58
N GLY A 113 -0.99 11.69 31.20
CA GLY A 113 -0.75 11.29 29.82
C GLY A 113 -1.71 10.22 29.34
N VAL A 114 -1.97 10.17 28.04
CA VAL A 114 -2.68 9.09 27.38
C VAL A 114 -1.67 8.13 26.76
N GLN A 115 -1.68 6.87 27.20
CA GLN A 115 -0.82 5.83 26.67
C GLN A 115 -1.56 5.07 25.58
N LYS A 116 -0.84 4.78 24.47
CA LYS A 116 -1.31 3.92 23.38
C LYS A 116 -0.24 2.92 23.02
N ASP A 117 -0.61 1.65 23.01
CA ASP A 117 0.25 0.57 22.54
C ASP A 117 0.00 0.32 21.05
N SER A 118 1.08 0.05 20.31
CA SER A 118 1.03 -0.25 18.88
C SER A 118 1.92 -1.44 18.57
N VAL A 119 1.38 -2.40 17.83
CA VAL A 119 2.14 -3.56 17.35
C VAL A 119 3.06 -3.14 16.23
N VAL A 120 4.34 -3.49 16.32
CA VAL A 120 5.34 -3.31 15.27
C VAL A 120 5.31 -4.52 14.35
N SER A 121 4.48 -4.48 13.33
CA SER A 121 4.29 -5.61 12.39
C SER A 121 5.45 -5.80 11.40
N GLY A 122 6.38 -4.86 11.32
CA GLY A 122 7.45 -4.88 10.33
C GLY A 122 6.99 -4.71 8.88
N LEU A 123 5.73 -4.37 8.64
CA LEU A 123 5.18 -4.22 7.28
C LEU A 123 5.93 -3.16 6.46
N ALA A 124 6.39 -2.09 7.09
CA ALA A 124 7.19 -1.05 6.43
C ALA A 124 8.58 -1.55 5.97
N LEU A 125 9.04 -2.66 6.52
CA LEU A 125 10.33 -3.29 6.17
C LEU A 125 10.18 -4.39 5.11
N ARG A 126 8.94 -4.79 4.79
CA ARG A 126 8.71 -5.83 3.77
C ARG A 126 9.02 -5.26 2.38
N PRO A 127 9.70 -6.04 1.52
CA PRO A 127 9.85 -5.68 0.11
C PRO A 127 8.49 -5.44 -0.54
N LEU A 128 8.42 -4.43 -1.41
CA LEU A 128 7.20 -4.12 -2.14
C LEU A 128 6.91 -5.24 -3.15
N SER A 129 5.64 -5.64 -3.25
CA SER A 129 5.23 -6.63 -4.26
C SER A 129 5.52 -6.13 -5.68
N PRO A 130 6.05 -6.97 -6.57
CA PRO A 130 6.21 -6.64 -7.97
C PRO A 130 4.88 -6.26 -8.63
N VAL A 131 4.96 -5.54 -9.75
CA VAL A 131 3.79 -5.11 -10.53
C VAL A 131 3.95 -5.51 -12.00
N HIS A 132 2.90 -5.34 -12.79
CA HIS A 132 2.92 -5.60 -14.23
C HIS A 132 3.37 -7.03 -14.58
N LEU A 133 2.83 -8.02 -13.88
CA LEU A 133 3.06 -9.43 -14.27
C LEU A 133 2.49 -9.66 -15.66
N VAL A 134 3.35 -10.09 -16.58
CA VAL A 134 3.01 -10.42 -17.96
C VAL A 134 3.46 -11.84 -18.27
N ALA A 135 2.61 -12.60 -18.95
CA ALA A 135 2.92 -13.92 -19.47
C ALA A 135 2.96 -13.85 -20.99
N ARG A 136 4.06 -14.27 -21.61
CA ARG A 136 4.23 -14.29 -23.07
C ARG A 136 4.53 -15.71 -23.54
N ALA A 137 3.74 -16.21 -24.49
CA ALA A 137 4.05 -17.47 -25.16
C ALA A 137 5.34 -17.36 -25.95
N GLN A 138 6.16 -18.42 -25.91
CA GLN A 138 7.41 -18.55 -26.64
C GLN A 138 7.22 -19.43 -27.87
N LEU A 139 8.07 -19.26 -28.88
CA LEU A 139 8.01 -20.02 -30.12
C LEU A 139 8.23 -21.53 -29.93
N ASP A 140 8.96 -21.92 -28.90
CA ASP A 140 9.22 -23.29 -28.49
C ASP A 140 8.04 -23.94 -27.74
N GLY A 141 6.92 -23.22 -27.59
CA GLY A 141 5.75 -23.65 -26.83
C GLY A 141 5.84 -23.43 -25.32
N GLY A 142 6.90 -22.85 -24.85
CA GLY A 142 7.07 -22.41 -23.45
C GLY A 142 6.36 -21.12 -23.14
N LEU A 143 6.53 -20.63 -21.91
CA LEU A 143 5.97 -19.39 -21.40
C LEU A 143 7.06 -18.57 -20.71
N LEU A 144 7.18 -17.30 -21.03
CA LEU A 144 8.01 -16.35 -20.30
C LEU A 144 7.12 -15.49 -19.41
N LEU A 145 7.32 -15.59 -18.11
CA LEU A 145 6.77 -14.69 -17.12
C LEU A 145 7.75 -13.54 -16.89
N SER A 146 7.26 -12.32 -16.83
CA SER A 146 8.05 -11.14 -16.48
C SER A 146 7.23 -10.19 -15.63
N TRP A 147 7.90 -9.45 -14.77
CA TRP A 147 7.29 -8.45 -13.91
C TRP A 147 8.23 -7.27 -13.72
N VAL A 148 7.72 -6.19 -13.13
CA VAL A 148 8.52 -5.01 -12.80
C VAL A 148 8.69 -4.96 -11.29
N ARG A 149 9.95 -4.90 -10.84
CA ARG A 149 10.23 -4.69 -9.42
C ARG A 149 9.83 -3.29 -8.98
N ARG A 150 9.61 -3.11 -7.71
CA ARG A 150 9.35 -1.81 -7.09
C ARG A 150 10.47 -1.47 -6.12
N SER A 151 10.70 -0.18 -5.94
CA SER A 151 11.68 0.34 -4.99
C SER A 151 10.98 1.14 -3.90
N ARG A 152 11.42 1.03 -2.65
CA ARG A 152 10.95 1.85 -1.55
C ARG A 152 11.66 3.20 -1.45
N ASP A 153 12.80 3.39 -2.12
CA ASP A 153 13.51 4.66 -2.20
C ASP A 153 12.86 5.67 -3.16
N GLY A 154 11.73 5.28 -3.75
CA GLY A 154 10.95 6.13 -4.64
C GLY A 154 11.33 5.98 -6.11
N TRP A 155 10.62 6.72 -6.93
CA TRP A 155 10.72 6.71 -8.39
C TRP A 155 11.08 8.13 -8.86
N GLY A 156 12.29 8.58 -8.56
CA GLY A 156 12.83 9.74 -9.24
C GLY A 156 13.04 9.37 -10.72
N TRP A 157 12.57 10.22 -11.65
CA TRP A 157 12.88 10.05 -13.05
C TRP A 157 14.36 10.37 -13.24
N HIS A 158 15.16 9.34 -13.49
CA HIS A 158 16.56 9.47 -13.83
C HIS A 158 16.75 8.89 -15.23
N ASP A 159 17.26 9.71 -16.14
CA ASP A 159 17.52 9.25 -17.51
C ASP A 159 18.56 8.11 -17.51
N ALA A 160 18.21 7.03 -18.20
CA ALA A 160 19.05 5.85 -18.41
C ALA A 160 19.53 5.10 -17.14
N VAL A 161 18.91 5.33 -16.00
CA VAL A 161 19.22 4.62 -14.75
C VAL A 161 17.95 3.93 -14.24
N ASP A 162 18.07 2.64 -13.90
CA ASP A 162 16.97 1.90 -13.28
C ASP A 162 16.75 2.39 -11.82
N ALA A 163 15.54 2.19 -11.29
CA ALA A 163 15.22 2.52 -9.91
C ALA A 163 16.17 1.77 -8.95
N PRO A 164 16.68 2.43 -7.89
CA PRO A 164 17.58 1.79 -6.94
C PRO A 164 16.95 0.54 -6.36
N LEU A 165 17.72 -0.50 -6.08
CA LEU A 165 17.20 -1.75 -5.54
C LEU A 165 16.55 -1.52 -4.16
N ALA A 166 17.18 -0.73 -3.30
CA ALA A 166 16.75 -0.43 -1.93
C ALA A 166 16.54 -1.66 -1.03
N GLU A 167 17.10 -2.78 -1.42
CA GLU A 167 17.10 -4.06 -0.72
C GLU A 167 18.51 -4.65 -0.73
N GLU A 168 18.83 -5.60 0.16
CA GLU A 168 20.15 -6.24 0.19
C GLU A 168 20.43 -7.07 -1.06
N ARG A 169 19.36 -7.66 -1.64
CA ARG A 169 19.44 -8.47 -2.85
C ARG A 169 18.09 -8.51 -3.57
N GLU A 170 18.13 -8.85 -4.84
CA GLU A 170 16.94 -9.04 -5.68
C GLU A 170 16.60 -10.53 -5.75
N ASP A 171 15.60 -10.96 -5.00
CA ASP A 171 15.10 -12.34 -5.01
C ASP A 171 13.58 -12.36 -5.07
N TYR A 172 13.06 -13.30 -5.82
CA TYR A 172 11.62 -13.52 -5.99
C TYR A 172 11.27 -14.97 -5.74
N ARG A 173 10.17 -15.18 -5.03
CA ARG A 173 9.53 -16.49 -4.90
C ARG A 173 8.31 -16.53 -5.81
N VAL A 174 8.39 -17.33 -6.86
CA VAL A 174 7.30 -17.51 -7.82
C VAL A 174 6.57 -18.81 -7.50
N THR A 175 5.28 -18.70 -7.23
CA THR A 175 4.41 -19.86 -7.01
C THR A 175 3.55 -20.07 -8.25
N LEU A 176 3.72 -21.20 -8.91
CA LEU A 176 2.93 -21.60 -10.05
C LEU A 176 1.89 -22.62 -9.58
N SER A 177 0.61 -22.24 -9.63
CA SER A 177 -0.49 -23.08 -9.18
C SER A 177 -1.31 -23.51 -10.39
N PRO A 178 -1.12 -24.75 -10.90
CA PRO A 178 -1.97 -25.27 -11.96
C PRO A 178 -3.39 -25.55 -11.42
N ASP A 179 -4.38 -25.56 -12.30
CA ASP A 179 -5.77 -25.87 -11.93
C ASP A 179 -5.93 -27.27 -11.29
N ALA A 180 -5.04 -28.19 -11.66
CA ALA A 180 -4.94 -29.52 -11.06
C ALA A 180 -3.47 -29.85 -10.77
N GLY A 181 -3.21 -30.47 -9.62
CA GLY A 181 -1.87 -30.83 -9.18
C GLY A 181 -1.31 -29.92 -8.10
N ALA A 182 -0.09 -30.22 -7.66
CA ALA A 182 0.57 -29.47 -6.61
C ALA A 182 1.16 -28.16 -7.14
N ALA A 183 1.08 -27.11 -6.34
CA ALA A 183 1.77 -25.87 -6.63
C ALA A 183 3.30 -26.07 -6.63
N GLN A 184 3.97 -25.45 -7.59
CA GLN A 184 5.43 -25.44 -7.69
C GLN A 184 5.97 -24.08 -7.26
N VAL A 185 6.99 -24.09 -6.42
CA VAL A 185 7.67 -22.88 -5.96
C VAL A 185 9.06 -22.83 -6.56
N GLN A 186 9.40 -21.70 -7.17
CA GLN A 186 10.72 -21.44 -7.71
C GLN A 186 11.25 -20.11 -7.16
N GLU A 187 12.53 -20.07 -6.86
CA GLU A 187 13.23 -18.85 -6.45
C GLU A 187 14.11 -18.38 -7.59
N VAL A 188 14.00 -17.10 -7.93
CA VAL A 188 14.75 -16.47 -9.03
C VAL A 188 15.29 -15.12 -8.60
N SER A 189 16.47 -14.77 -9.12
CA SER A 189 17.17 -13.50 -8.80
C SER A 189 16.97 -12.42 -9.88
N GLN A 190 16.04 -12.62 -10.79
CA GLN A 190 15.73 -11.68 -11.85
C GLN A 190 14.21 -11.54 -11.98
N PRO A 191 13.69 -10.41 -12.49
CA PRO A 191 12.25 -10.18 -12.61
C PRO A 191 11.63 -10.95 -13.78
N GLY A 192 11.92 -12.23 -13.89
CA GLY A 192 11.40 -13.12 -14.93
C GLY A 192 11.62 -14.58 -14.62
N LEU A 193 10.76 -15.43 -15.22
CA LEU A 193 10.82 -16.88 -15.12
C LEU A 193 10.38 -17.51 -16.45
N ALA A 194 11.24 -18.36 -17.03
CA ALA A 194 10.88 -19.18 -18.16
C ALA A 194 10.27 -20.51 -17.69
N VAL A 195 9.10 -20.86 -18.20
CA VAL A 195 8.45 -22.13 -18.00
C VAL A 195 8.50 -22.90 -19.31
N SER A 196 9.14 -24.07 -19.32
CA SER A 196 9.32 -24.86 -20.54
C SER A 196 8.00 -25.45 -21.07
N ALA A 197 7.96 -25.74 -22.37
CA ALA A 197 6.84 -26.42 -22.99
C ALA A 197 6.55 -27.79 -22.31
N ALA A 198 7.59 -28.50 -21.89
CA ALA A 198 7.46 -29.79 -21.20
C ALA A 198 6.76 -29.64 -19.83
N GLN A 199 7.12 -28.62 -19.05
CA GLN A 199 6.44 -28.30 -17.76
C GLN A 199 4.96 -27.95 -17.99
N LEU A 200 4.66 -27.12 -18.99
CA LEU A 200 3.28 -26.78 -19.33
C LEU A 200 2.48 -27.98 -19.79
N ALA A 201 3.09 -28.88 -20.58
CA ALA A 201 2.45 -30.11 -21.01
C ALA A 201 2.16 -31.08 -19.85
N ALA A 202 3.09 -31.22 -18.90
CA ALA A 202 2.91 -32.01 -17.69
C ALA A 202 1.72 -31.52 -16.85
N TRP A 203 1.55 -30.21 -16.72
CA TRP A 203 0.40 -29.62 -15.99
C TRP A 203 -0.92 -29.83 -16.70
N ARG A 204 -0.94 -29.86 -18.06
CA ARG A 204 -2.15 -30.16 -18.85
C ARG A 204 -2.53 -31.64 -18.79
N ALA A 205 -1.55 -32.52 -18.73
CA ALA A 205 -1.78 -33.96 -18.66
C ALA A 205 -2.30 -34.46 -17.30
N GLY A 206 -2.11 -33.70 -16.25
CA GLY A 206 -2.61 -34.00 -14.91
C GLY A 206 -4.08 -33.59 -14.65
N ARG A 207 -4.81 -33.22 -15.73
CA ARG A 207 -6.24 -32.87 -15.67
C ARG A 207 -7.12 -34.11 -15.87
#